data_85e27166123bd405978a678d805e886f
#
_entry.id   85e27166123bd405978a678d805e886f
#
_cell.length_a   1.000
_cell.length_b   1.000
_cell.length_c   1.000
_cell.angle_alpha   90.00
_cell.angle_beta   90.00
_cell.angle_gamma   90.00
#
_symmetry.space_group_name_H-M   'P 1'
#
loop_
_entity.id
_entity.type
_entity.pdbx_description
1 polymer ?
#
loop_
_entity_poly.entity_id
_entity_poly.type
_entity_poly.pdbx_seq_one_letter_code
_entity_poly.pdbx_strand_id
1 'polypeptide(L)'
;MALQTTATATVSRTYPFSVRRLSDVAGAEISGVDLRDPVSAEMRDAIMAALEEFHVIAFRDQNLTKDEQQAFTLNFGEIEGHVGRLNSGEKYPIVHTVTNLDEKTGLPTETPTTHGNYFWHTDKSYHDVPSLLTMLHAIQTPPEGGDTLFANMLMAYEALPDAEKQALDGMRAVHSWEANRLNTGNTPASEEQKRERPPVNHPIVRTHENGRKSLYLGVHIGHVEGMDYEAGRAMLADLLDRATAEPFVYRHAWKVGDLTLWDNCVLVHRADRNYEMTAHPRVLHRTAVLGVVPV
;
A
#
# COMPACT_ATOMS: atom_id res chain seq x y z
N MET A 1 15.27 5.41 42.15
CA MET A 1 16.20 5.42 41.01
C MET A 1 15.41 5.88 39.80
N ALA A 2 15.63 7.09 39.32
CA ALA A 2 14.91 7.62 38.16
C ALA A 2 15.54 7.04 36.88
N LEU A 3 14.72 6.38 36.08
CA LEU A 3 15.07 5.95 34.74
C LEU A 3 15.28 7.19 33.86
N GLN A 4 16.52 7.46 33.48
CA GLN A 4 16.84 8.45 32.46
C GLN A 4 16.40 7.87 31.11
N THR A 5 15.31 8.36 30.58
CA THR A 5 14.90 8.18 29.19
C THR A 5 15.90 8.97 28.33
N THR A 6 16.82 8.29 27.69
CA THR A 6 17.65 8.90 26.65
C THR A 6 16.75 9.18 25.45
N ALA A 7 16.32 10.42 25.32
CA ALA A 7 15.70 10.92 24.09
C ALA A 7 16.76 10.82 22.99
N THR A 8 16.57 9.91 22.05
CA THR A 8 17.33 9.86 20.81
C THR A 8 17.02 11.16 20.06
N ALA A 9 18.01 12.02 19.91
CA ALA A 9 17.87 13.26 19.16
C ALA A 9 17.50 12.90 17.71
N THR A 10 16.29 13.23 17.33
CA THR A 10 15.82 13.12 15.94
C THR A 10 16.63 14.12 15.13
N VAL A 11 17.59 13.64 14.34
CA VAL A 11 18.31 14.49 13.37
C VAL A 11 17.25 14.94 12.37
N SER A 12 16.88 16.22 12.41
CA SER A 12 15.98 16.81 11.43
C SER A 12 16.66 16.74 10.06
N ARG A 13 16.18 15.86 9.19
CA ARG A 13 16.66 15.78 7.79
C ARG A 13 16.27 17.07 7.08
N THR A 14 17.21 17.63 6.31
CA THR A 14 16.94 18.77 5.43
C THR A 14 16.66 18.24 4.02
N TYR A 15 15.58 18.68 3.42
CA TYR A 15 15.16 18.28 2.09
C TYR A 15 15.32 19.43 1.08
N PRO A 16 15.55 19.17 -0.22
CA PRO A 16 15.60 20.20 -1.27
C PRO A 16 14.20 20.74 -1.64
N PHE A 17 13.16 20.31 -0.95
CA PHE A 17 11.77 20.71 -1.11
C PHE A 17 11.14 20.98 0.25
N SER A 18 9.96 21.63 0.25
CA SER A 18 9.22 21.86 1.49
C SER A 18 8.46 20.62 1.91
N VAL A 19 8.55 20.26 3.18
CA VAL A 19 7.86 19.09 3.77
C VAL A 19 6.97 19.56 4.91
N ARG A 20 5.72 19.15 4.89
CA ARG A 20 4.76 19.35 5.97
C ARG A 20 4.20 17.99 6.43
N ARG A 21 4.60 17.57 7.62
CA ARG A 21 4.04 16.35 8.25
C ARG A 21 2.52 16.47 8.38
N LEU A 22 1.78 15.42 8.08
CA LEU A 22 0.31 15.39 8.12
C LEU A 22 -0.23 14.66 9.35
N SER A 23 0.50 13.67 9.86
CA SER A 23 0.16 12.99 11.13
C SER A 23 1.42 12.36 11.76
N ASP A 24 1.28 11.91 13.02
CA ASP A 24 2.36 11.19 13.72
C ASP A 24 2.48 9.72 13.29
N VAL A 25 1.46 9.18 12.63
CA VAL A 25 1.41 7.78 12.17
C VAL A 25 2.13 7.60 10.84
N ALA A 26 1.78 8.45 9.86
CA ALA A 26 2.34 8.49 8.52
C ALA A 26 1.86 9.76 7.82
N GLY A 27 2.43 10.03 6.65
CA GLY A 27 1.96 11.09 5.76
C GLY A 27 2.73 12.40 5.89
N ALA A 28 3.25 12.86 4.76
CA ALA A 28 3.76 14.21 4.56
C ALA A 28 3.32 14.78 3.22
N GLU A 29 3.11 16.08 3.20
CA GLU A 29 2.90 16.84 1.98
C GLU A 29 4.20 17.43 1.52
N ILE A 30 4.52 17.25 0.24
CA ILE A 30 5.69 17.82 -0.41
C ILE A 30 5.21 18.90 -1.38
N SER A 31 5.87 20.06 -1.33
CA SER A 31 5.60 21.19 -2.22
C SER A 31 6.87 21.80 -2.78
N GLY A 32 6.73 22.53 -3.90
CA GLY A 32 7.85 23.16 -4.60
C GLY A 32 8.59 22.23 -5.58
N VAL A 33 7.95 21.10 -5.96
CA VAL A 33 8.48 20.16 -6.96
C VAL A 33 7.44 19.97 -8.06
N ASP A 34 7.87 20.12 -9.31
CA ASP A 34 7.11 19.71 -10.49
C ASP A 34 7.62 18.36 -10.95
N LEU A 35 6.77 17.34 -10.92
CA LEU A 35 7.16 15.96 -11.24
C LEU A 35 7.32 15.69 -12.75
N ARG A 36 7.06 16.70 -13.60
CA ARG A 36 7.38 16.67 -15.04
C ARG A 36 8.85 16.99 -15.31
N ASP A 37 9.51 17.64 -14.37
CA ASP A 37 10.93 17.95 -14.47
C ASP A 37 11.79 16.68 -14.32
N PRO A 38 12.98 16.65 -14.96
CA PRO A 38 13.92 15.55 -14.77
C PRO A 38 14.33 15.39 -13.29
N VAL A 39 14.26 14.18 -12.78
CA VAL A 39 14.62 13.87 -11.39
C VAL A 39 16.11 13.59 -11.29
N SER A 40 16.87 14.45 -10.60
CA SER A 40 18.29 14.21 -10.32
C SER A 40 18.47 13.09 -9.30
N ALA A 41 19.67 12.54 -9.19
CA ALA A 41 19.97 11.51 -8.19
C ALA A 41 19.73 12.04 -6.76
N GLU A 42 20.13 13.30 -6.48
CA GLU A 42 19.92 13.93 -5.17
C GLU A 42 18.43 14.12 -4.87
N MET A 43 17.63 14.50 -5.87
CA MET A 43 16.18 14.66 -5.72
C MET A 43 15.51 13.28 -5.45
N ARG A 44 15.88 12.25 -6.22
CA ARG A 44 15.41 10.88 -5.99
C ARG A 44 15.73 10.40 -4.58
N ASP A 45 16.98 10.55 -4.15
CA ASP A 45 17.44 10.10 -2.84
C ASP A 45 16.74 10.87 -1.70
N ALA A 46 16.47 12.17 -1.90
CA ALA A 46 15.69 12.98 -0.96
C ALA A 46 14.22 12.53 -0.90
N ILE A 47 13.59 12.18 -2.02
CA ILE A 47 12.23 11.64 -2.07
C ILE A 47 12.17 10.28 -1.33
N MET A 48 13.15 9.39 -1.58
CA MET A 48 13.21 8.09 -0.88
C MET A 48 13.46 8.26 0.61
N ALA A 49 14.29 9.22 1.02
CA ALA A 49 14.51 9.54 2.43
C ALA A 49 13.23 10.09 3.10
N ALA A 50 12.45 10.90 2.40
CA ALA A 50 11.17 11.37 2.88
C ALA A 50 10.15 10.22 2.97
N LEU A 51 10.14 9.30 2.00
CA LEU A 51 9.28 8.11 2.05
C LEU A 51 9.65 7.18 3.23
N GLU A 52 10.93 6.99 3.51
CA GLU A 52 11.41 6.23 4.67
C GLU A 52 10.98 6.88 6.01
N GLU A 53 10.98 8.21 6.09
CA GLU A 53 10.60 8.94 7.31
C GLU A 53 9.09 9.01 7.52
N PHE A 54 8.32 9.24 6.44
CA PHE A 54 6.88 9.53 6.53
C PHE A 54 5.99 8.39 6.02
N HIS A 55 6.53 7.38 5.38
CA HIS A 55 5.89 6.19 4.82
C HIS A 55 4.82 6.46 3.74
N VAL A 56 4.20 7.63 3.75
CA VAL A 56 3.29 8.16 2.71
C VAL A 56 3.70 9.59 2.41
N ILE A 57 3.92 9.93 1.15
CA ILE A 57 4.21 11.31 0.73
C ILE A 57 3.28 11.70 -0.41
N ALA A 58 2.76 12.91 -0.36
CA ALA A 58 1.84 13.47 -1.34
C ALA A 58 2.41 14.74 -1.96
N PHE A 59 2.63 14.71 -3.27
CA PHE A 59 2.93 15.90 -4.07
C PHE A 59 1.60 16.51 -4.52
N ARG A 60 1.37 17.78 -4.17
CA ARG A 60 0.13 18.48 -4.52
C ARG A 60 0.21 19.14 -5.89
N ASP A 61 -0.94 19.41 -6.46
CA ASP A 61 -1.11 20.22 -7.68
C ASP A 61 -0.30 19.70 -8.90
N GLN A 62 -0.15 18.39 -9.02
CA GLN A 62 0.52 17.74 -10.13
C GLN A 62 -0.46 17.52 -11.30
N ASN A 63 -0.06 17.91 -12.50
CA ASN A 63 -0.85 17.70 -13.72
C ASN A 63 -0.05 16.83 -14.69
N LEU A 64 -0.03 15.53 -14.42
CA LEU A 64 0.75 14.56 -15.18
C LEU A 64 -0.11 13.83 -16.22
N THR A 65 0.44 13.68 -17.40
CA THR A 65 0.01 12.64 -18.34
C THR A 65 0.42 11.26 -17.82
N LYS A 66 -0.13 10.19 -18.40
CA LYS A 66 0.30 8.82 -18.05
C LYS A 66 1.78 8.58 -18.35
N ASP A 67 2.28 9.14 -19.45
CA ASP A 67 3.69 9.01 -19.85
C ASP A 67 4.62 9.74 -18.87
N GLU A 68 4.25 10.92 -18.40
CA GLU A 68 5.00 11.65 -17.38
C GLU A 68 4.97 10.94 -16.03
N GLN A 69 3.82 10.39 -15.60
CA GLN A 69 3.75 9.57 -14.40
C GLN A 69 4.63 8.33 -14.52
N GLN A 70 4.64 7.66 -15.67
CA GLN A 70 5.51 6.52 -15.93
C GLN A 70 6.98 6.92 -15.88
N ALA A 71 7.36 8.02 -16.53
CA ALA A 71 8.73 8.53 -16.53
C ALA A 71 9.21 8.88 -15.11
N PHE A 72 8.35 9.53 -14.31
CA PHE A 72 8.64 9.79 -12.90
C PHE A 72 8.85 8.50 -12.11
N THR A 73 7.96 7.51 -12.28
CA THR A 73 8.03 6.24 -11.55
C THR A 73 9.33 5.48 -11.84
N LEU A 74 9.83 5.49 -13.08
CA LEU A 74 11.07 4.81 -13.49
C LEU A 74 12.33 5.27 -12.74
N ASN A 75 12.31 6.45 -12.11
CA ASN A 75 13.45 6.91 -11.30
C ASN A 75 13.64 6.08 -10.01
N PHE A 76 12.64 5.32 -9.58
CA PHE A 76 12.63 4.57 -8.31
C PHE A 76 12.83 3.08 -8.48
N GLY A 77 12.87 2.58 -9.70
CA GLY A 77 13.12 1.17 -10.01
C GLY A 77 12.32 0.65 -11.20
N GLU A 78 12.33 -0.65 -11.37
CA GLU A 78 11.56 -1.32 -12.40
C GLU A 78 10.07 -1.21 -12.12
N ILE A 79 9.30 -0.75 -13.13
CA ILE A 79 7.85 -0.67 -12.98
C ILE A 79 7.25 -2.06 -13.08
N GLU A 80 6.45 -2.38 -12.10
CA GLU A 80 5.75 -3.64 -12.03
C GLU A 80 4.64 -3.75 -13.07
N GLY A 81 4.71 -4.77 -13.93
CA GLY A 81 3.65 -5.07 -14.88
C GLY A 81 2.39 -5.61 -14.18
N HIS A 82 1.20 -5.23 -14.66
CA HIS A 82 -0.05 -5.84 -14.19
C HIS A 82 -0.23 -7.24 -14.80
N VAL A 83 -0.43 -8.25 -13.95
CA VAL A 83 -0.54 -9.67 -14.39
C VAL A 83 -1.91 -10.00 -14.97
N GLY A 84 -2.92 -9.15 -14.73
CA GLY A 84 -4.27 -9.33 -15.24
C GLY A 84 -4.44 -8.90 -16.70
N ARG A 85 -5.60 -9.23 -17.23
CA ARG A 85 -6.07 -8.73 -18.52
C ARG A 85 -7.34 -7.92 -18.32
N LEU A 86 -7.55 -6.93 -19.17
CA LEU A 86 -8.84 -6.22 -19.28
C LEU A 86 -9.92 -7.20 -19.73
N ASN A 87 -11.17 -6.83 -19.55
CA ASN A 87 -12.31 -7.61 -20.06
C ASN A 87 -12.26 -7.80 -21.60
N SER A 88 -11.55 -6.93 -22.32
CA SER A 88 -11.23 -7.06 -23.74
C SER A 88 -10.24 -8.20 -24.07
N GLY A 89 -9.55 -8.76 -23.05
CA GLY A 89 -8.48 -9.73 -23.21
C GLY A 89 -7.08 -9.11 -23.38
N GLU A 90 -7.00 -7.80 -23.51
CA GLU A 90 -5.72 -7.07 -23.62
C GLU A 90 -4.99 -7.01 -22.28
N LYS A 91 -3.65 -6.89 -22.31
CA LYS A 91 -2.86 -6.63 -21.11
C LYS A 91 -3.21 -5.27 -20.54
N TYR A 92 -3.22 -5.16 -19.21
CA TYR A 92 -3.33 -3.84 -18.58
C TYR A 92 -2.18 -2.94 -19.02
N PRO A 93 -2.44 -1.64 -19.28
CA PRO A 93 -1.39 -0.67 -19.54
C PRO A 93 -0.51 -0.52 -18.28
N ILE A 94 0.73 -0.07 -18.48
CA ILE A 94 1.69 0.18 -17.38
C ILE A 94 1.07 1.14 -16.35
N VAL A 95 0.53 2.27 -16.82
CA VAL A 95 -0.25 3.19 -16.00
C VAL A 95 -1.72 2.83 -16.14
N HIS A 96 -2.26 2.08 -15.19
CA HIS A 96 -3.65 1.65 -15.23
C HIS A 96 -4.54 2.49 -14.31
N THR A 97 -5.84 2.43 -14.58
CA THR A 97 -6.83 3.22 -13.85
C THR A 97 -7.42 2.41 -12.70
N VAL A 98 -7.40 3.00 -11.50
CA VAL A 98 -8.16 2.54 -10.33
C VAL A 98 -9.39 3.44 -10.19
N THR A 99 -10.58 2.87 -10.30
CA THR A 99 -11.80 3.67 -10.39
C THR A 99 -13.02 2.93 -9.86
N ASN A 100 -14.06 3.70 -9.48
CA ASN A 100 -15.40 3.18 -9.23
C ASN A 100 -16.31 3.29 -10.46
N LEU A 101 -15.78 3.59 -11.65
CA LEU A 101 -16.59 3.61 -12.87
C LEU A 101 -16.78 2.17 -13.39
N ASP A 102 -17.98 1.85 -13.77
CA ASP A 102 -18.29 0.61 -14.48
C ASP A 102 -17.70 0.65 -15.89
N GLU A 103 -16.98 -0.40 -16.29
CA GLU A 103 -16.25 -0.45 -17.56
C GLU A 103 -17.15 -0.39 -18.80
N LYS A 104 -18.41 -0.79 -18.69
CA LYS A 104 -19.34 -0.86 -19.83
C LYS A 104 -20.12 0.44 -20.00
N THR A 105 -20.56 1.01 -18.89
CA THR A 105 -21.42 2.20 -18.90
C THR A 105 -20.65 3.51 -18.70
N GLY A 106 -19.44 3.44 -18.12
CA GLY A 106 -18.65 4.61 -17.73
C GLY A 106 -19.24 5.39 -16.54
N LEU A 107 -20.30 4.85 -15.90
CA LEU A 107 -20.97 5.52 -14.78
C LEU A 107 -20.42 5.03 -13.43
N PRO A 108 -20.49 5.88 -12.39
CA PRO A 108 -20.12 5.49 -11.04
C PRO A 108 -20.95 4.32 -10.50
N THR A 109 -20.33 3.39 -9.77
CA THR A 109 -20.95 2.18 -9.22
C THR A 109 -20.45 1.84 -7.83
N GLU A 110 -21.26 1.19 -7.00
CA GLU A 110 -20.88 0.64 -5.70
C GLU A 110 -20.12 -0.69 -5.81
N THR A 111 -20.13 -1.33 -6.97
CA THR A 111 -19.52 -2.64 -7.21
C THR A 111 -18.43 -2.58 -8.29
N PRO A 112 -17.38 -1.76 -8.09
CA PRO A 112 -16.31 -1.66 -9.07
C PRO A 112 -15.52 -2.97 -9.16
N THR A 113 -14.87 -3.20 -10.31
CA THR A 113 -13.98 -4.36 -10.52
C THR A 113 -12.82 -4.39 -9.52
N THR A 114 -12.46 -3.24 -8.96
CA THR A 114 -11.40 -3.07 -7.95
C THR A 114 -11.90 -3.26 -6.50
N HIS A 115 -12.96 -4.06 -6.30
CA HIS A 115 -13.59 -4.29 -4.99
C HIS A 115 -12.59 -4.71 -3.90
N GLY A 116 -11.54 -5.47 -4.23
CA GLY A 116 -10.48 -5.86 -3.29
C GLY A 116 -9.77 -4.69 -2.61
N ASN A 117 -9.73 -3.51 -3.26
CA ASN A 117 -9.05 -2.33 -2.72
C ASN A 117 -9.74 -1.73 -1.46
N TYR A 118 -10.94 -2.17 -1.12
CA TYR A 118 -11.67 -1.75 0.10
C TYR A 118 -11.33 -2.59 1.33
N PHE A 119 -10.45 -3.57 1.19
CA PHE A 119 -9.95 -4.41 2.28
C PHE A 119 -8.49 -4.07 2.58
N TRP A 120 -8.08 -4.20 3.83
CA TRP A 120 -6.69 -3.97 4.22
C TRP A 120 -5.74 -4.90 3.49
N HIS A 121 -4.80 -4.33 2.74
CA HIS A 121 -3.82 -5.06 1.95
C HIS A 121 -2.51 -4.28 1.81
N THR A 122 -1.45 -4.99 1.50
CA THR A 122 -0.27 -4.46 0.84
C THR A 122 -0.24 -4.97 -0.59
N ASP A 123 0.26 -4.17 -1.51
CA ASP A 123 0.18 -4.49 -2.94
C ASP A 123 0.97 -5.75 -3.28
N LYS A 124 0.27 -6.67 -3.97
CA LYS A 124 0.82 -7.88 -4.58
C LYS A 124 1.63 -8.79 -3.65
N SER A 125 1.34 -8.83 -2.36
CA SER A 125 2.00 -9.76 -1.43
C SER A 125 1.79 -11.24 -1.79
N TYR A 126 0.92 -11.55 -2.76
CA TYR A 126 0.76 -12.89 -3.34
C TYR A 126 1.77 -13.23 -4.45
N HIS A 127 2.84 -12.43 -4.63
CA HIS A 127 4.00 -12.71 -5.46
C HIS A 127 5.24 -12.90 -4.60
N ASP A 128 6.22 -13.67 -5.09
CA ASP A 128 7.52 -13.83 -4.42
C ASP A 128 8.20 -12.50 -4.21
N VAL A 129 8.11 -11.62 -5.20
CA VAL A 129 8.61 -10.24 -5.16
C VAL A 129 7.40 -9.31 -5.20
N PRO A 130 6.91 -8.81 -4.07
CA PRO A 130 5.80 -7.86 -4.01
C PRO A 130 6.22 -6.46 -4.40
N SER A 131 5.24 -5.53 -4.50
CA SER A 131 5.51 -4.13 -4.78
C SER A 131 6.33 -3.48 -3.66
N LEU A 132 7.37 -2.70 -4.01
CA LEU A 132 8.11 -1.85 -3.09
C LEU A 132 7.27 -0.64 -2.71
N LEU A 133 6.92 0.14 -3.71
CA LEU A 133 6.11 1.34 -3.55
C LEU A 133 5.02 1.39 -4.62
N THR A 134 3.94 2.07 -4.29
CA THR A 134 2.85 2.36 -5.22
C THR A 134 2.64 3.86 -5.30
N MET A 135 2.31 4.34 -6.49
CA MET A 135 1.95 5.72 -6.76
C MET A 135 0.55 5.79 -7.31
N LEU A 136 -0.27 6.69 -6.76
CA LEU A 136 -1.58 7.03 -7.32
C LEU A 136 -1.63 8.53 -7.64
N HIS A 137 -2.00 8.86 -8.88
CA HIS A 137 -2.28 10.21 -9.32
C HIS A 137 -3.79 10.44 -9.40
N ALA A 138 -4.29 11.42 -8.67
CA ALA A 138 -5.71 11.71 -8.55
C ALA A 138 -6.21 12.55 -9.75
N ILE A 139 -7.00 11.93 -10.62
CA ILE A 139 -7.58 12.55 -11.82
C ILE A 139 -8.98 13.11 -11.53
N GLN A 140 -9.80 12.34 -10.80
CA GLN A 140 -11.11 12.76 -10.32
C GLN A 140 -11.31 12.23 -8.91
N THR A 141 -11.82 13.08 -8.02
CA THR A 141 -12.16 12.71 -6.64
C THR A 141 -13.58 13.15 -6.34
N PRO A 142 -14.29 12.45 -5.46
CA PRO A 142 -15.54 12.96 -4.93
C PRO A 142 -15.29 14.30 -4.19
N PRO A 143 -16.30 15.15 -4.04
CA PRO A 143 -16.16 16.44 -3.34
C PRO A 143 -15.79 16.25 -1.86
N GLU A 144 -16.26 15.16 -1.25
CA GLU A 144 -15.93 14.75 0.12
C GLU A 144 -15.75 13.24 0.17
N GLY A 145 -14.81 12.76 0.99
CA GLY A 145 -14.52 11.33 1.16
C GLY A 145 -13.76 10.70 -0.02
N GLY A 146 -13.92 9.40 -0.20
CA GLY A 146 -13.14 8.61 -1.16
C GLY A 146 -11.67 8.49 -0.74
N ASP A 147 -11.39 8.62 0.53
CA ASP A 147 -10.07 8.63 1.15
C ASP A 147 -9.35 7.28 0.96
N THR A 148 -8.05 7.29 1.22
CA THR A 148 -7.27 6.08 1.44
C THR A 148 -6.77 6.06 2.88
N LEU A 149 -6.98 4.93 3.54
CA LEU A 149 -6.48 4.66 4.88
C LEU A 149 -5.18 3.87 4.77
N PHE A 150 -4.20 4.25 5.58
CA PHE A 150 -2.90 3.60 5.70
C PHE A 150 -2.66 3.22 7.15
N ALA A 151 -2.40 1.94 7.44
CA ALA A 151 -2.04 1.49 8.77
C ALA A 151 -0.55 1.18 8.84
N ASN A 152 0.11 1.75 9.84
CA ASN A 152 1.56 1.65 10.04
C ASN A 152 1.93 0.36 10.77
N MET A 153 2.42 -0.61 10.04
CA MET A 153 2.76 -1.95 10.54
C MET A 153 4.04 -1.97 11.38
N LEU A 154 4.92 -0.98 11.25
CA LEU A 154 6.05 -0.79 12.17
C LEU A 154 5.54 -0.42 13.56
N MET A 155 4.70 0.62 13.65
CA MET A 155 4.13 1.07 14.93
C MET A 155 3.27 -0.03 15.56
N ALA A 156 2.47 -0.71 14.77
CA ALA A 156 1.64 -1.83 15.24
C ALA A 156 2.50 -2.97 15.81
N TYR A 157 3.59 -3.35 15.14
CA TYR A 157 4.54 -4.34 15.67
C TYR A 157 5.24 -3.85 16.95
N GLU A 158 5.71 -2.61 16.96
CA GLU A 158 6.40 -2.02 18.13
C GLU A 158 5.50 -2.01 19.37
N ALA A 159 4.18 -1.83 19.20
CA ALA A 159 3.19 -1.83 20.27
C ALA A 159 2.82 -3.23 20.82
N LEU A 160 3.20 -4.32 20.15
CA LEU A 160 2.94 -5.68 20.64
C LEU A 160 3.72 -5.95 21.93
N PRO A 161 3.17 -6.76 22.86
CA PRO A 161 3.91 -7.30 24.00
C PRO A 161 5.12 -8.15 23.54
N ASP A 162 6.21 -8.12 24.30
CA ASP A 162 7.43 -8.88 23.95
C ASP A 162 7.19 -10.39 23.81
N ALA A 163 6.31 -10.97 24.63
CA ALA A 163 5.92 -12.37 24.52
C ALA A 163 5.24 -12.69 23.18
N GLU A 164 4.42 -11.76 22.66
CA GLU A 164 3.75 -11.90 21.38
C GLU A 164 4.73 -11.74 20.21
N LYS A 165 5.64 -10.73 20.28
CA LYS A 165 6.72 -10.57 19.31
C LYS A 165 7.57 -11.85 19.20
N GLN A 166 7.91 -12.47 20.34
CA GLN A 166 8.64 -13.74 20.38
C GLN A 166 7.84 -14.90 19.78
N ALA A 167 6.53 -14.96 20.04
CA ALA A 167 5.67 -15.99 19.48
C ALA A 167 5.51 -15.89 17.96
N LEU A 168 5.54 -14.68 17.41
CA LEU A 168 5.44 -14.42 15.97
C LEU A 168 6.78 -14.58 15.23
N ASP A 169 7.90 -14.62 15.96
CA ASP A 169 9.23 -14.69 15.34
C ASP A 169 9.41 -15.99 14.56
N GLY A 170 9.81 -15.86 13.29
CA GLY A 170 9.96 -16.99 12.39
C GLY A 170 8.67 -17.59 11.84
N MET A 171 7.49 -17.14 12.29
CA MET A 171 6.21 -17.61 11.73
C MET A 171 6.04 -17.12 10.30
N ARG A 172 5.49 -17.98 9.44
CA ARG A 172 5.24 -17.69 8.03
C ARG A 172 3.77 -17.90 7.68
N ALA A 173 3.31 -17.13 6.71
CA ALA A 173 1.95 -17.23 6.20
C ALA A 173 1.94 -17.41 4.68
N VAL A 174 0.98 -18.18 4.20
CA VAL A 174 0.77 -18.42 2.78
C VAL A 174 -0.10 -17.32 2.20
N HIS A 175 0.46 -16.55 1.27
CA HIS A 175 -0.23 -15.52 0.50
C HIS A 175 -0.62 -16.07 -0.87
N SER A 176 -1.83 -15.77 -1.33
CA SER A 176 -2.28 -16.22 -2.65
C SER A 176 -3.35 -15.32 -3.25
N TRP A 177 -3.42 -15.36 -4.57
CA TRP A 177 -4.51 -14.72 -5.31
C TRP A 177 -5.88 -15.33 -4.97
N GLU A 178 -5.93 -16.64 -4.70
CA GLU A 178 -7.15 -17.30 -4.26
C GLU A 178 -7.63 -16.78 -2.90
N ALA A 179 -6.70 -16.65 -1.94
CA ALA A 179 -7.02 -16.08 -0.62
C ALA A 179 -7.58 -14.65 -0.76
N ASN A 180 -6.98 -13.82 -1.61
CA ASN A 180 -7.54 -12.50 -1.92
C ASN A 180 -8.99 -12.59 -2.37
N ARG A 181 -9.31 -13.47 -3.33
CA ARG A 181 -10.67 -13.61 -3.85
C ARG A 181 -11.65 -14.07 -2.76
N LEU A 182 -11.30 -15.10 -2.00
CA LEU A 182 -12.15 -15.65 -0.95
C LEU A 182 -12.36 -14.64 0.18
N ASN A 183 -11.30 -14.00 0.65
CA ASN A 183 -11.36 -13.02 1.73
C ASN A 183 -12.10 -11.72 1.34
N THR A 184 -12.26 -11.45 0.05
CA THR A 184 -13.03 -10.29 -0.47
C THR A 184 -14.44 -10.68 -0.94
N GLY A 185 -14.89 -11.92 -0.70
CA GLY A 185 -16.22 -12.40 -1.09
C GLY A 185 -16.38 -12.65 -2.59
N ASN A 186 -15.28 -12.77 -3.33
CA ASN A 186 -15.29 -13.12 -4.75
C ASN A 186 -15.34 -14.64 -4.95
N THR A 187 -15.66 -15.07 -6.18
CA THR A 187 -15.58 -16.47 -6.59
C THR A 187 -14.14 -16.98 -6.49
N PRO A 188 -13.91 -18.27 -6.14
CA PRO A 188 -12.57 -18.84 -6.11
C PRO A 188 -11.78 -18.61 -7.40
N ALA A 189 -10.46 -18.61 -7.32
CA ALA A 189 -9.60 -18.53 -8.50
C ALA A 189 -9.78 -19.78 -9.38
N SER A 190 -9.74 -19.60 -10.71
CA SER A 190 -9.71 -20.74 -11.62
C SER A 190 -8.36 -21.49 -11.51
N GLU A 191 -8.33 -22.76 -11.93
CA GLU A 191 -7.09 -23.55 -11.93
C GLU A 191 -5.98 -22.93 -12.82
N GLU A 192 -6.36 -22.19 -13.86
CA GLU A 192 -5.42 -21.43 -14.68
C GLU A 192 -4.84 -20.26 -13.88
N GLN A 193 -5.68 -19.47 -13.19
CA GLN A 193 -5.24 -18.37 -12.35
C GLN A 193 -4.34 -18.82 -11.19
N LYS A 194 -4.59 -20.00 -10.62
CA LYS A 194 -3.75 -20.59 -9.58
C LYS A 194 -2.39 -21.01 -10.12
N ARG A 195 -2.33 -21.55 -11.34
CA ARG A 195 -1.05 -21.91 -12.00
C ARG A 195 -0.24 -20.68 -12.40
N GLU A 196 -0.89 -19.63 -12.87
CA GLU A 196 -0.23 -18.36 -13.22
C GLU A 196 0.29 -17.61 -11.98
N ARG A 197 -0.36 -17.80 -10.85
CA ARG A 197 -0.06 -17.14 -9.57
C ARG A 197 -0.09 -18.17 -8.44
N PRO A 198 0.95 -19.02 -8.36
CA PRO A 198 1.05 -20.00 -7.29
C PRO A 198 1.13 -19.29 -5.94
N PRO A 199 0.64 -19.91 -4.86
CA PRO A 199 0.80 -19.38 -3.52
C PRO A 199 2.28 -19.19 -3.18
N VAL A 200 2.56 -18.13 -2.41
CA VAL A 200 3.89 -17.82 -1.91
C VAL A 200 3.89 -17.77 -0.39
N ASN A 201 5.06 -17.96 0.21
CA ASN A 201 5.19 -18.03 1.65
C ASN A 201 6.07 -16.88 2.15
N HIS A 202 5.49 -15.97 2.96
CA HIS A 202 6.19 -14.80 3.51
C HIS A 202 6.20 -14.82 5.04
N PRO A 203 7.16 -14.14 5.70
CA PRO A 203 7.16 -13.99 7.15
C PRO A 203 5.93 -13.16 7.58
N ILE A 204 5.36 -13.46 8.75
CA ILE A 204 4.33 -12.63 9.39
C ILE A 204 4.97 -11.35 9.96
N VAL A 205 6.23 -11.43 10.36
CA VAL A 205 7.06 -10.31 10.82
C VAL A 205 8.19 -10.11 9.84
N ARG A 206 8.14 -9.03 9.06
CA ARG A 206 9.16 -8.65 8.11
C ARG A 206 10.28 -7.88 8.80
N THR A 207 11.55 -8.21 8.50
CA THR A 207 12.72 -7.46 8.95
C THR A 207 13.21 -6.55 7.82
N HIS A 208 13.45 -5.28 8.13
CA HIS A 208 13.93 -4.27 7.20
C HIS A 208 15.45 -4.12 7.27
N GLU A 209 16.09 -3.57 6.23
CA GLU A 209 17.54 -3.38 6.16
C GLU A 209 18.10 -2.56 7.34
N ASN A 210 17.33 -1.63 7.88
CA ASN A 210 17.68 -0.85 9.06
C ASN A 210 17.47 -1.59 10.39
N GLY A 211 17.12 -2.88 10.37
CA GLY A 211 16.87 -3.74 11.51
C GLY A 211 15.51 -3.56 12.19
N ARG A 212 14.68 -2.61 11.75
CA ARG A 212 13.30 -2.49 12.25
C ARG A 212 12.45 -3.66 11.77
N LYS A 213 11.39 -3.97 12.50
CA LYS A 213 10.46 -5.03 12.16
C LYS A 213 9.05 -4.46 11.99
N SER A 214 8.29 -5.01 11.03
CA SER A 214 6.89 -4.68 10.81
C SER A 214 6.04 -5.94 10.69
N LEU A 215 4.75 -5.85 11.02
CA LEU A 215 3.80 -6.90 10.67
C LEU A 215 3.61 -6.93 9.14
N TYR A 216 3.49 -8.12 8.58
CA TYR A 216 3.24 -8.30 7.15
C TYR A 216 1.92 -9.06 6.96
N LEU A 217 0.83 -8.30 6.97
CA LEU A 217 -0.55 -8.77 7.04
C LEU A 217 -1.37 -8.32 5.82
N GLY A 218 -2.61 -8.78 5.77
CA GLY A 218 -3.60 -8.29 4.82
C GLY A 218 -4.44 -9.38 4.16
N VAL A 219 -5.35 -8.95 3.30
CA VAL A 219 -6.38 -9.78 2.68
C VAL A 219 -5.86 -10.93 1.79
N HIS A 220 -4.59 -10.87 1.39
CA HIS A 220 -3.97 -11.89 0.55
C HIS A 220 -3.53 -13.15 1.30
N ILE A 221 -3.60 -13.15 2.63
CA ILE A 221 -3.17 -14.29 3.46
C ILE A 221 -4.29 -15.33 3.52
N GLY A 222 -3.95 -16.57 3.18
CA GLY A 222 -4.83 -17.73 3.27
C GLY A 222 -4.78 -18.39 4.64
N HIS A 223 -3.59 -18.72 5.12
CA HIS A 223 -3.38 -19.44 6.38
C HIS A 223 -1.94 -19.28 6.89
N VAL A 224 -1.70 -19.68 8.13
CA VAL A 224 -0.38 -19.72 8.76
C VAL A 224 0.23 -21.11 8.56
N GLU A 225 1.50 -21.15 8.13
CA GLU A 225 2.21 -22.39 7.91
C GLU A 225 2.37 -23.18 9.23
N GLY A 226 2.09 -24.47 9.19
CA GLY A 226 2.25 -25.36 10.36
C GLY A 226 1.23 -25.19 11.48
N MET A 227 0.24 -24.30 11.33
CA MET A 227 -0.87 -24.14 12.29
C MET A 227 -2.15 -24.83 11.81
N ASP A 228 -3.02 -25.17 12.78
CA ASP A 228 -4.41 -25.46 12.48
C ASP A 228 -5.04 -24.31 11.71
N TYR A 229 -5.83 -24.61 10.68
CA TYR A 229 -6.36 -23.60 9.76
C TYR A 229 -7.22 -22.54 10.48
N GLU A 230 -8.17 -23.00 11.31
CA GLU A 230 -9.09 -22.09 12.01
C GLU A 230 -8.36 -21.25 13.07
N ALA A 231 -7.44 -21.88 13.82
CA ALA A 231 -6.63 -21.17 14.80
C ALA A 231 -5.73 -20.12 14.15
N GLY A 232 -5.08 -20.46 13.03
CA GLY A 232 -4.24 -19.52 12.27
C GLY A 232 -5.05 -18.37 11.68
N ARG A 233 -6.25 -18.65 11.16
CA ARG A 233 -7.17 -17.61 10.65
C ARG A 233 -7.63 -16.65 11.75
N ALA A 234 -7.98 -17.20 12.93
CA ALA A 234 -8.39 -16.39 14.08
C ALA A 234 -7.25 -15.48 14.56
N MET A 235 -6.03 -16.02 14.63
CA MET A 235 -4.83 -15.24 14.99
C MET A 235 -4.57 -14.10 14.00
N LEU A 236 -4.61 -14.39 12.68
CA LEU A 236 -4.38 -13.38 11.65
C LEU A 236 -5.45 -12.30 11.66
N ALA A 237 -6.70 -12.65 11.90
CA ALA A 237 -7.80 -11.67 12.00
C ALA A 237 -7.61 -10.76 13.21
N ASP A 238 -7.31 -11.31 14.39
CA ASP A 238 -7.04 -10.55 15.62
C ASP A 238 -5.84 -9.59 15.44
N LEU A 239 -4.74 -10.09 14.87
CA LEU A 239 -3.56 -9.26 14.58
C LEU A 239 -3.88 -8.11 13.63
N LEU A 240 -4.62 -8.39 12.55
CA LEU A 240 -4.98 -7.37 11.56
C LEU A 240 -5.91 -6.33 12.18
N ASP A 241 -6.92 -6.74 12.93
CA ASP A 241 -7.86 -5.82 13.59
C ASP A 241 -7.13 -4.88 14.56
N ARG A 242 -6.22 -5.41 15.38
CA ARG A 242 -5.41 -4.60 16.30
C ARG A 242 -4.43 -3.70 15.57
N ALA A 243 -3.76 -4.20 14.52
CA ALA A 243 -2.78 -3.45 13.73
C ALA A 243 -3.41 -2.35 12.87
N THR A 244 -4.71 -2.44 12.60
CA THR A 244 -5.46 -1.44 11.82
C THR A 244 -6.42 -0.62 12.68
N ALA A 245 -6.23 -0.66 14.01
CA ALA A 245 -6.94 0.20 14.94
C ALA A 245 -6.49 1.66 14.78
N GLU A 246 -7.34 2.59 15.22
CA GLU A 246 -7.20 4.03 15.02
C GLU A 246 -5.84 4.63 15.40
N PRO A 247 -5.14 4.22 16.49
CA PRO A 247 -3.82 4.76 16.81
C PRO A 247 -2.73 4.51 15.76
N PHE A 248 -2.94 3.56 14.84
CA PHE A 248 -1.97 3.19 13.80
C PHE A 248 -2.39 3.63 12.40
N VAL A 249 -3.50 4.35 12.26
CA VAL A 249 -4.10 4.66 10.96
C VAL A 249 -3.93 6.14 10.60
N TYR A 250 -3.38 6.39 9.43
CA TYR A 250 -3.38 7.68 8.76
C TYR A 250 -4.45 7.67 7.65
N ARG A 251 -5.28 8.73 7.62
CA ARG A 251 -6.28 8.96 6.57
C ARG A 251 -5.77 10.01 5.59
N HIS A 252 -5.63 9.62 4.33
CA HIS A 252 -5.29 10.54 3.24
C HIS A 252 -6.54 11.00 2.51
N ALA A 253 -6.87 12.28 2.66
CA ALA A 253 -7.93 12.93 1.90
C ALA A 253 -7.36 13.42 0.56
N TRP A 254 -7.89 12.89 -0.52
CA TRP A 254 -7.45 13.18 -1.88
C TRP A 254 -7.89 14.56 -2.37
N LYS A 255 -7.01 15.19 -3.15
CA LYS A 255 -7.34 16.33 -4.00
C LYS A 255 -6.98 15.98 -5.43
N VAL A 256 -7.74 16.51 -6.40
CA VAL A 256 -7.37 16.39 -7.82
C VAL A 256 -5.98 16.97 -8.02
N GLY A 257 -5.11 16.27 -8.75
CA GLY A 257 -3.72 16.63 -8.94
C GLY A 257 -2.77 16.13 -7.85
N ASP A 258 -3.22 15.36 -6.85
CA ASP A 258 -2.30 14.70 -5.92
C ASP A 258 -1.58 13.55 -6.62
N LEU A 259 -0.26 13.51 -6.56
CA LEU A 259 0.49 12.26 -6.72
C LEU A 259 0.95 11.80 -5.35
N THR A 260 0.41 10.67 -4.88
CA THR A 260 0.74 10.10 -3.57
C THR A 260 1.51 8.80 -3.74
N LEU A 261 2.66 8.70 -3.03
CA LEU A 261 3.49 7.51 -2.96
C LEU A 261 3.40 6.91 -1.58
N TRP A 262 3.46 5.58 -1.48
CA TRP A 262 3.56 4.90 -0.20
C TRP A 262 4.45 3.67 -0.24
N ASP A 263 5.03 3.34 0.92
CA ASP A 263 5.89 2.18 1.14
C ASP A 263 5.05 0.93 1.49
N ASN A 264 4.96 0.00 0.55
CA ASN A 264 4.25 -1.27 0.75
C ASN A 264 4.97 -2.23 1.73
N CYS A 265 6.21 -1.93 2.10
CA CYS A 265 6.96 -2.79 3.01
C CYS A 265 6.52 -2.61 4.47
N VAL A 266 6.01 -1.41 4.79
CA VAL A 266 5.68 -1.00 6.17
C VAL A 266 4.22 -0.63 6.37
N LEU A 267 3.42 -0.64 5.29
CA LEU A 267 2.01 -0.25 5.35
C LEU A 267 1.09 -1.33 4.81
N VAL A 268 -0.08 -1.46 5.42
CA VAL A 268 -1.28 -1.93 4.73
C VAL A 268 -2.21 -0.76 4.48
N HIS A 269 -2.96 -0.83 3.40
CA HIS A 269 -3.86 0.27 3.03
C HIS A 269 -5.20 -0.25 2.49
N ARG A 270 -6.20 0.63 2.48
CA ARG A 270 -7.50 0.39 1.85
C ARG A 270 -8.14 1.69 1.40
N ALA A 271 -8.93 1.64 0.33
CA ALA A 271 -9.83 2.72 -0.01
C ALA A 271 -10.99 2.77 1.02
N ASP A 272 -11.52 3.96 1.27
CA ASP A 272 -12.70 4.13 2.10
C ASP A 272 -13.96 4.36 1.26
N ARG A 273 -15.11 3.85 1.75
CA ARG A 273 -16.42 4.02 1.11
C ARG A 273 -17.21 5.17 1.73
N ASN A 274 -16.52 6.16 2.25
CA ASN A 274 -17.10 7.29 2.96
C ASN A 274 -17.62 8.40 2.02
N TYR A 275 -18.15 8.04 0.85
CA TYR A 275 -18.75 8.94 -0.13
C TYR A 275 -19.89 8.25 -0.90
N GLU A 276 -20.70 9.02 -1.59
CA GLU A 276 -21.79 8.49 -2.42
C GLU A 276 -21.23 7.93 -3.75
N MET A 277 -20.87 6.65 -3.74
CA MET A 277 -20.15 5.98 -4.83
C MET A 277 -20.90 5.94 -6.15
N THR A 278 -22.25 5.98 -6.14
CA THR A 278 -23.07 5.99 -7.34
C THR A 278 -23.24 7.38 -7.95
N ALA A 279 -22.98 8.44 -7.17
CA ALA A 279 -23.12 9.82 -7.64
C ALA A 279 -21.79 10.42 -8.10
N HIS A 280 -20.67 10.01 -7.48
CA HIS A 280 -19.39 10.68 -7.68
C HIS A 280 -18.32 9.73 -8.24
N PRO A 281 -17.65 10.12 -9.35
CA PRO A 281 -16.51 9.38 -9.86
C PRO A 281 -15.29 9.54 -8.94
N ARG A 282 -14.54 8.44 -8.82
CA ARG A 282 -13.20 8.41 -8.22
C ARG A 282 -12.26 7.73 -9.19
N VAL A 283 -11.35 8.49 -9.78
CA VAL A 283 -10.45 8.02 -10.84
C VAL A 283 -9.02 8.37 -10.49
N LEU A 284 -8.19 7.36 -10.34
CA LEU A 284 -6.77 7.48 -10.03
C LEU A 284 -5.96 6.69 -11.05
N HIS A 285 -4.82 7.23 -11.46
CA HIS A 285 -3.85 6.52 -12.28
C HIS A 285 -2.80 5.87 -11.39
N ARG A 286 -2.56 4.57 -11.58
CA ARG A 286 -1.66 3.77 -10.75
C ARG A 286 -0.42 3.34 -11.50
N THR A 287 0.74 3.48 -10.85
CA THR A 287 1.99 2.78 -11.13
C THR A 287 2.50 2.13 -9.85
N ALA A 288 3.34 1.11 -9.98
CA ALA A 288 4.02 0.49 -8.85
C ALA A 288 5.43 0.08 -9.24
N VAL A 289 6.34 0.10 -8.29
CA VAL A 289 7.74 -0.32 -8.44
C VAL A 289 7.91 -1.69 -7.81
N LEU A 290 8.60 -2.56 -8.52
CA LEU A 290 8.94 -3.90 -8.07
C LEU A 290 9.84 -3.84 -6.84
N GLY A 291 9.57 -4.68 -5.86
CA GLY A 291 10.30 -4.72 -4.59
C GLY A 291 11.35 -5.83 -4.52
N VAL A 292 11.50 -6.34 -3.33
CA VAL A 292 12.38 -7.48 -3.00
C VAL A 292 11.61 -8.52 -2.20
N VAL A 293 12.14 -9.74 -2.18
CA VAL A 293 11.55 -10.82 -1.37
C VAL A 293 11.52 -10.42 0.11
N PRO A 294 10.36 -10.51 0.80
CA PRO A 294 10.26 -10.23 2.23
C PRO A 294 11.06 -11.23 3.08
N VAL A 295 11.83 -10.72 4.03
CA VAL A 295 12.64 -11.51 4.97
C VAL A 295 12.32 -11.19 6.41
#